data_0db3848075f92dd82abffb57bd999082
#
_entry.id   0db3848075f92dd82abffb57bd999082
#
_cell.length_a   1.000
_cell.length_b   1.000
_cell.length_c   1.000
_cell.angle_alpha   90.00
_cell.angle_beta   90.00
_cell.angle_gamma   90.00
#
_symmetry.space_group_name_H-M   'P 1'
#
loop_
_entity.id
_entity.type
_entity.pdbx_description
1 polymer ?
#
loop_
_entity_poly.entity_id
_entity_poly.type
_entity_poly.pdbx_seq_one_letter_code
_entity_poly.pdbx_strand_id
1 'polypeptide(L)'
;MKLNTINAESGKGERLDVFIAKQVQEISRTTVKKMISQGLVFVDGVVAKPSLLLEGTEHVSFTLLSTETTTNKIEPEKMSLKILYEDNHLIAINKNAGITVHPGAGQNSGTLVNGLLFHFNKLSDINGSFRPGIVHRLDKDTSGVILIAKNNGAHIHLSKQFEERVIKKKYGS
;
A
#
# COMPACT_ATOMS: atom_id res chain seq x y z
N MET A 1 10.00 20.92 14.28
CA MET A 1 10.43 19.78 13.39
C MET A 1 11.44 18.95 14.20
N LYS A 2 11.24 17.65 14.34
CA LYS A 2 12.15 16.77 15.07
C LYS A 2 13.12 16.12 14.08
N LEU A 3 14.42 16.32 14.29
CA LEU A 3 15.46 15.63 13.52
C LEU A 3 15.58 14.21 14.07
N ASN A 4 15.51 13.23 13.20
CA ASN A 4 15.75 11.83 13.51
C ASN A 4 17.07 11.41 12.89
N THR A 5 17.81 10.54 13.57
CA THR A 5 19.09 10.01 13.08
C THR A 5 19.10 8.49 13.23
N ILE A 6 19.52 7.79 12.20
CA ILE A 6 19.69 6.33 12.17
C ILE A 6 21.04 5.97 11.55
N ASN A 7 21.66 4.91 12.04
CA ASN A 7 22.89 4.38 11.45
C ASN A 7 22.54 3.42 10.32
N ALA A 8 23.29 3.48 9.23
CA ALA A 8 23.04 2.68 8.03
C ALA A 8 23.53 1.22 8.13
N GLU A 9 24.06 0.78 9.27
CA GLU A 9 24.71 -0.53 9.45
C GLU A 9 23.80 -1.70 8.98
N SER A 10 22.53 -1.68 9.32
CA SER A 10 21.57 -2.71 8.87
C SER A 10 21.08 -2.52 7.44
N GLY A 11 21.47 -1.43 6.77
CA GLY A 11 21.07 -1.07 5.41
C GLY A 11 22.15 -1.24 4.34
N LYS A 12 23.25 -1.90 4.65
CA LYS A 12 24.34 -2.09 3.70
C LYS A 12 23.88 -2.74 2.40
N GLY A 13 24.17 -2.08 1.27
CA GLY A 13 23.74 -2.51 -0.07
C GLY A 13 22.28 -2.18 -0.40
N GLU A 14 21.53 -1.57 0.51
CA GLU A 14 20.16 -1.15 0.24
C GLU A 14 20.12 0.29 -0.30
N ARG A 15 19.07 0.58 -1.00
CA ARG A 15 18.80 1.97 -1.42
C ARG A 15 18.27 2.77 -0.22
N LEU A 16 18.70 4.01 -0.11
CA LEU A 16 18.34 4.92 0.96
C LEU A 16 16.80 5.06 1.12
N ASP A 17 16.05 5.18 0.01
CA ASP A 17 14.59 5.31 0.05
C ASP A 17 13.88 4.05 0.60
N VAL A 18 14.48 2.88 0.40
CA VAL A 18 13.98 1.60 0.94
C VAL A 18 14.35 1.46 2.41
N PHE A 19 15.60 1.74 2.74
CA PHE A 19 16.13 1.65 4.10
C PHE A 19 15.34 2.51 5.09
N ILE A 20 15.16 3.81 4.78
CA ILE A 20 14.39 4.72 5.67
C ILE A 20 12.94 4.23 5.82
N ALA A 21 12.28 3.81 4.73
CA ALA A 21 10.91 3.33 4.80
C ALA A 21 10.74 2.04 5.63
N LYS A 22 11.78 1.21 5.74
CA LYS A 22 11.79 0.03 6.62
C LYS A 22 12.00 0.41 8.09
N GLN A 23 12.88 1.36 8.36
CA GLN A 23 13.20 1.79 9.73
C GLN A 23 12.07 2.62 10.36
N VAL A 24 11.32 3.36 9.54
CA VAL A 24 10.22 4.20 10.00
C VAL A 24 8.91 3.62 9.47
N GLN A 25 8.29 2.73 10.24
CA GLN A 25 7.09 1.99 9.86
C GLN A 25 5.88 2.87 9.46
N GLU A 26 5.88 4.13 9.88
CA GLU A 26 4.77 5.06 9.65
C GLU A 26 4.83 5.81 8.32
N ILE A 27 5.92 5.68 7.54
CA ILE A 27 6.10 6.40 6.29
C ILE A 27 6.30 5.47 5.10
N SER A 28 5.64 5.79 4.00
CA SER A 28 5.79 5.04 2.76
C SER A 28 7.09 5.41 2.03
N ARG A 29 7.60 4.48 1.20
CA ARG A 29 8.74 4.75 0.31
C ARG A 29 8.52 5.99 -0.58
N THR A 30 7.28 6.24 -1.01
CA THR A 30 6.91 7.44 -1.79
C THR A 30 7.08 8.69 -0.95
N THR A 31 6.69 8.66 0.32
CA THR A 31 6.90 9.76 1.26
C THR A 31 8.38 10.03 1.47
N VAL A 32 9.20 8.98 1.66
CA VAL A 32 10.65 9.12 1.77
C VAL A 32 11.26 9.78 0.53
N LYS A 33 10.87 9.37 -0.68
CA LYS A 33 11.33 10.01 -1.92
C LYS A 33 10.97 11.50 -1.97
N LYS A 34 9.77 11.87 -1.53
CA LYS A 34 9.33 13.26 -1.43
C LYS A 34 10.19 14.04 -0.42
N MET A 35 10.47 13.46 0.75
CA MET A 35 11.37 14.06 1.75
C MET A 35 12.77 14.30 1.18
N ILE A 36 13.34 13.31 0.47
CA ILE A 36 14.65 13.45 -0.17
C ILE A 36 14.64 14.56 -1.24
N SER A 37 13.60 14.60 -2.09
CA SER A 37 13.48 15.65 -3.12
C SER A 37 13.32 17.06 -2.55
N GLN A 38 12.83 17.16 -1.32
CA GLN A 38 12.68 18.44 -0.59
C GLN A 38 13.94 18.78 0.25
N GLY A 39 15.01 18.00 0.15
CA GLY A 39 16.25 18.25 0.89
C GLY A 39 16.14 18.01 2.39
N LEU A 40 15.21 17.17 2.83
CA LEU A 40 14.95 16.88 4.26
C LEU A 40 15.67 15.61 4.76
N VAL A 41 16.48 14.99 3.90
CA VAL A 41 17.24 13.78 4.20
C VAL A 41 18.71 14.01 3.88
N PHE A 42 19.57 13.75 4.86
CA PHE A 42 21.01 13.92 4.78
C PHE A 42 21.70 12.58 5.06
N VAL A 43 22.78 12.33 4.37
CA VAL A 43 23.72 11.23 4.64
C VAL A 43 25.06 11.86 4.93
N ASP A 44 25.61 11.63 6.11
CA ASP A 44 26.83 12.27 6.63
C ASP A 44 26.83 13.80 6.46
N GLY A 45 25.67 14.42 6.69
CA GLY A 45 25.48 15.87 6.59
C GLY A 45 25.28 16.43 5.17
N VAL A 46 25.28 15.58 4.15
CA VAL A 46 25.07 15.98 2.74
C VAL A 46 23.66 15.58 2.28
N VAL A 47 22.99 16.48 1.54
CA VAL A 47 21.68 16.20 0.96
C VAL A 47 21.73 14.97 0.07
N ALA A 48 20.91 13.99 0.36
CA ALA A 48 20.96 12.68 -0.28
C ALA A 48 20.15 12.60 -1.59
N LYS A 49 20.45 11.57 -2.40
CA LYS A 49 19.65 11.17 -3.57
C LYS A 49 18.84 9.90 -3.24
N PRO A 50 17.59 9.75 -3.76
CA PRO A 50 16.74 8.59 -3.45
C PRO A 50 17.36 7.24 -3.82
N SER A 51 18.20 7.21 -4.87
CA SER A 51 18.85 6.01 -5.39
C SER A 51 20.19 5.72 -4.75
N LEU A 52 20.64 6.51 -3.76
CA LEU A 52 21.89 6.28 -3.05
C LEU A 52 21.87 4.85 -2.46
N LEU A 53 22.91 4.08 -2.73
CA LEU A 53 23.17 2.79 -2.09
C LEU A 53 23.99 3.05 -0.83
N LEU A 54 23.59 2.48 0.28
CA LEU A 54 24.27 2.63 1.56
C LEU A 54 25.43 1.63 1.66
N GLU A 55 26.56 2.07 2.19
CA GLU A 55 27.73 1.24 2.46
C GLU A 55 27.69 0.60 3.85
N GLY A 56 26.82 1.10 4.74
CA GLY A 56 26.59 0.59 6.08
C GLY A 56 27.37 1.31 7.18
N THR A 57 28.11 2.36 6.83
CA THR A 57 28.89 3.18 7.79
C THR A 57 28.32 4.56 8.00
N GLU A 58 27.34 4.94 7.20
CA GLU A 58 26.81 6.30 7.14
C GLU A 58 25.83 6.59 8.27
N HIS A 59 25.77 7.86 8.64
CA HIS A 59 24.75 8.43 9.49
C HIS A 59 23.69 9.10 8.65
N VAL A 60 22.49 8.51 8.66
CA VAL A 60 21.33 9.05 7.95
C VAL A 60 20.52 9.91 8.91
N SER A 61 20.43 11.21 8.62
CA SER A 61 19.60 12.14 9.38
C SER A 61 18.46 12.67 8.51
N PHE A 62 17.26 12.76 9.07
CA PHE A 62 16.09 13.24 8.35
C PHE A 62 15.11 13.94 9.26
N THR A 63 14.45 14.93 8.70
CA THR A 63 13.34 15.60 9.35
C THR A 63 12.07 14.96 8.81
N LEU A 64 11.31 14.32 9.69
CA LEU A 64 9.95 13.91 9.29
C LEU A 64 9.22 15.19 8.92
N LEU A 65 8.75 15.25 7.67
CA LEU A 65 7.66 16.15 7.40
C LEU A 65 6.66 15.87 8.51
N SER A 66 6.32 16.92 9.33
CA SER A 66 5.06 16.82 10.02
C SER A 66 4.06 16.49 8.92
N THR A 67 3.86 15.22 8.69
CA THR A 67 2.56 14.79 8.26
C THR A 67 1.69 15.40 9.35
N GLU A 68 1.04 16.55 9.13
CA GLU A 68 -0.38 16.45 9.33
C GLU A 68 -0.66 15.09 8.76
N THR A 69 -0.86 14.12 9.62
CA THR A 69 -1.60 12.95 9.30
C THR A 69 -2.94 13.50 8.84
N THR A 70 -3.02 13.94 7.60
CA THR A 70 -4.08 13.44 6.80
C THR A 70 -3.84 11.95 6.89
N THR A 71 -4.30 11.34 7.97
CA THR A 71 -4.85 10.01 7.91
C THR A 71 -5.77 10.15 6.73
N ASN A 72 -5.30 9.82 5.55
CA ASN A 72 -6.16 9.57 4.42
C ASN A 72 -6.91 8.29 4.80
N LYS A 73 -7.67 8.43 5.91
CA LYS A 73 -8.60 7.41 6.33
C LYS A 73 -9.53 7.28 5.15
N ILE A 74 -9.49 6.13 4.54
CA ILE A 74 -10.43 5.88 3.44
C ILE A 74 -11.81 5.87 4.09
N GLU A 75 -12.63 6.86 3.73
CA GLU A 75 -13.97 6.96 4.27
C GLU A 75 -14.86 5.88 3.63
N PRO A 76 -15.65 5.16 4.44
CA PRO A 76 -16.65 4.24 3.92
C PRO A 76 -17.68 4.98 3.08
N GLU A 77 -17.96 4.47 1.88
CA GLU A 77 -18.97 5.06 0.99
C GLU A 77 -20.02 4.02 0.61
N LYS A 78 -21.28 4.42 0.65
CA LYS A 78 -22.39 3.58 0.20
C LYS A 78 -22.27 3.33 -1.30
N MET A 79 -21.92 2.09 -1.66
CA MET A 79 -21.73 1.63 -3.03
C MET A 79 -22.43 0.29 -3.20
N SER A 80 -23.14 0.09 -4.32
CA SER A 80 -23.68 -1.22 -4.65
C SER A 80 -22.57 -2.17 -5.08
N LEU A 81 -22.37 -3.25 -4.34
CA LEU A 81 -21.39 -4.29 -4.65
C LEU A 81 -22.12 -5.54 -5.16
N LYS A 82 -21.75 -6.00 -6.36
CA LYS A 82 -22.27 -7.25 -6.91
C LYS A 82 -21.47 -8.42 -6.36
N ILE A 83 -21.86 -8.92 -5.18
CA ILE A 83 -21.23 -10.07 -4.53
C ILE A 83 -21.65 -11.33 -5.26
N LEU A 84 -20.66 -12.13 -5.69
CA LEU A 84 -20.85 -13.41 -6.36
C LEU A 84 -20.75 -14.58 -5.37
N TYR A 85 -19.91 -14.44 -4.37
CA TYR A 85 -19.68 -15.42 -3.33
C TYR A 85 -19.16 -14.73 -2.07
N GLU A 86 -19.53 -15.25 -0.91
CA GLU A 86 -19.02 -14.81 0.39
C GLU A 86 -19.03 -15.98 1.37
N ASP A 87 -17.92 -16.09 2.13
CA ASP A 87 -17.83 -16.99 3.29
C ASP A 87 -17.10 -16.29 4.47
N ASN A 88 -16.58 -17.04 5.43
CA ASN A 88 -15.85 -16.50 6.57
C ASN A 88 -14.43 -16.04 6.24
N HIS A 89 -13.92 -16.34 5.04
CA HIS A 89 -12.53 -16.14 4.66
C HIS A 89 -12.36 -15.16 3.50
N LEU A 90 -13.25 -15.21 2.52
CA LEU A 90 -13.13 -14.38 1.32
C LEU A 90 -14.49 -13.91 0.79
N ILE A 91 -14.42 -12.89 -0.05
CA ILE A 91 -15.52 -12.37 -0.83
C ILE A 91 -15.09 -12.34 -2.30
N ALA A 92 -15.94 -12.82 -3.20
CA ALA A 92 -15.77 -12.64 -4.63
C ALA A 92 -16.77 -11.60 -5.13
N ILE A 93 -16.28 -10.54 -5.76
CA ILE A 93 -17.10 -9.43 -6.25
C ILE A 93 -16.95 -9.31 -7.75
N ASN A 94 -18.05 -9.13 -8.47
CA ASN A 94 -18.01 -8.69 -9.87
C ASN A 94 -17.81 -7.17 -9.91
N LYS A 95 -16.56 -6.73 -10.10
CA LYS A 95 -16.24 -5.31 -10.24
C LYS A 95 -16.72 -4.79 -11.59
N ASN A 96 -17.47 -3.72 -11.60
CA ASN A 96 -17.84 -3.04 -12.83
C ASN A 96 -16.65 -2.27 -13.43
N ALA A 97 -16.65 -2.07 -14.74
CA ALA A 97 -15.77 -1.12 -15.41
C ALA A 97 -16.06 0.31 -14.88
N GLY A 98 -15.06 1.19 -14.93
CA GLY A 98 -15.14 2.57 -14.42
C GLY A 98 -14.82 2.71 -12.92
N ILE A 99 -14.73 1.62 -12.15
CA ILE A 99 -14.43 1.64 -10.72
C ILE A 99 -12.95 1.32 -10.48
N THR A 100 -12.24 2.23 -9.82
CA THR A 100 -10.87 2.01 -9.34
C THR A 100 -10.90 1.11 -8.09
N VAL A 101 -9.94 0.19 -7.95
CA VAL A 101 -9.92 -0.76 -6.82
C VAL A 101 -9.61 -0.05 -5.50
N HIS A 102 -8.59 0.81 -5.45
CA HIS A 102 -8.17 1.50 -4.23
C HIS A 102 -7.78 2.96 -4.53
N PRO A 103 -7.85 3.85 -3.55
CA PRO A 103 -7.43 5.23 -3.71
C PRO A 103 -6.00 5.37 -4.25
N GLY A 104 -5.77 6.42 -5.04
CA GLY A 104 -4.48 6.72 -5.64
C GLY A 104 -4.36 8.17 -6.03
N ALA A 105 -3.29 8.54 -6.73
CA ALA A 105 -3.07 9.92 -7.16
C ALA A 105 -4.28 10.45 -7.95
N GLY A 106 -4.95 11.45 -7.38
CA GLY A 106 -6.09 12.14 -7.99
C GLY A 106 -7.46 11.52 -7.74
N GLN A 107 -7.57 10.37 -7.04
CA GLN A 107 -8.87 9.77 -6.69
C GLN A 107 -8.81 9.19 -5.27
N ASN A 108 -9.47 9.86 -4.32
CA ASN A 108 -9.52 9.46 -2.91
C ASN A 108 -10.87 8.86 -2.50
N SER A 109 -11.88 8.90 -3.37
CA SER A 109 -13.26 8.48 -3.13
C SER A 109 -13.82 7.70 -4.32
N GLY A 110 -14.98 7.05 -4.16
CA GLY A 110 -15.63 6.28 -5.21
C GLY A 110 -14.87 5.04 -5.64
N THR A 111 -13.97 4.51 -4.81
CA THR A 111 -13.21 3.29 -5.11
C THR A 111 -13.88 2.05 -4.51
N LEU A 112 -13.53 0.87 -5.01
CA LEU A 112 -14.03 -0.39 -4.47
C LEU A 112 -13.76 -0.50 -2.96
N VAL A 113 -12.59 -0.03 -2.49
CA VAL A 113 -12.23 -0.05 -1.07
C VAL A 113 -13.17 0.82 -0.23
N ASN A 114 -13.63 1.99 -0.71
CA ASN A 114 -14.63 2.79 -0.02
C ASN A 114 -15.93 2.00 0.19
N GLY A 115 -16.38 1.31 -0.86
CA GLY A 115 -17.56 0.42 -0.78
C GLY A 115 -17.35 -0.77 0.14
N LEU A 116 -16.19 -1.41 0.10
CA LEU A 116 -15.86 -2.54 0.98
C LEU A 116 -15.89 -2.14 2.45
N LEU A 117 -15.32 -0.98 2.81
CA LEU A 117 -15.33 -0.48 4.18
C LEU A 117 -16.74 -0.12 4.67
N PHE A 118 -17.67 0.23 3.77
CA PHE A 118 -19.07 0.47 4.11
C PHE A 118 -19.82 -0.83 4.42
N HIS A 119 -19.56 -1.90 3.67
CA HIS A 119 -20.30 -3.15 3.79
C HIS A 119 -19.71 -4.14 4.78
N PHE A 120 -18.41 -4.07 5.06
CA PHE A 120 -17.70 -5.09 5.84
C PHE A 120 -16.91 -4.48 7.01
N ASN A 121 -17.21 -4.93 8.22
CA ASN A 121 -16.52 -4.48 9.44
C ASN A 121 -15.16 -5.14 9.65
N LYS A 122 -14.91 -6.29 8.99
CA LYS A 122 -13.67 -7.05 9.12
C LYS A 122 -13.15 -7.42 7.73
N LEU A 123 -11.99 -6.89 7.41
CA LEU A 123 -11.19 -7.26 6.25
C LEU A 123 -9.74 -7.45 6.72
N SER A 124 -8.96 -8.20 5.96
CA SER A 124 -7.53 -8.34 6.26
C SER A 124 -6.82 -6.98 6.19
N ASP A 125 -5.95 -6.71 7.15
CA ASP A 125 -5.17 -5.48 7.29
C ASP A 125 -3.68 -5.65 6.94
N ILE A 126 -3.26 -6.81 6.41
CA ILE A 126 -1.85 -7.09 6.05
C ILE A 126 -1.27 -6.00 5.15
N ASN A 127 -2.04 -5.49 4.18
CA ASN A 127 -1.62 -4.41 3.28
C ASN A 127 -1.95 -3.01 3.84
N GLY A 128 -2.22 -2.91 5.14
CA GLY A 128 -2.56 -1.68 5.84
C GLY A 128 -3.97 -1.18 5.55
N SER A 129 -4.32 -0.05 6.18
CA SER A 129 -5.66 0.56 6.11
C SER A 129 -6.03 1.09 4.72
N PHE A 130 -5.06 1.26 3.82
CA PHE A 130 -5.31 1.74 2.45
C PHE A 130 -5.73 0.64 1.47
N ARG A 131 -5.51 -0.63 1.80
CA ARG A 131 -5.81 -1.77 0.93
C ARG A 131 -6.37 -2.95 1.72
N PRO A 132 -7.40 -2.73 2.54
CA PRO A 132 -7.95 -3.79 3.38
C PRO A 132 -8.49 -4.93 2.51
N GLY A 133 -7.99 -6.14 2.76
CA GLY A 133 -8.40 -7.35 2.06
C GLY A 133 -7.98 -7.49 0.61
N ILE A 134 -7.29 -6.51 0.02
CA ILE A 134 -6.93 -6.50 -1.41
C ILE A 134 -5.72 -7.39 -1.67
N VAL A 135 -5.91 -8.52 -2.34
CA VAL A 135 -4.86 -9.49 -2.71
C VAL A 135 -4.42 -9.38 -4.18
N HIS A 136 -5.24 -8.80 -5.04
CA HIS A 136 -4.93 -8.49 -6.43
C HIS A 136 -5.76 -7.29 -6.90
N ARG A 137 -5.53 -6.84 -8.13
CA ARG A 137 -6.29 -5.71 -8.68
C ARG A 137 -6.69 -5.96 -10.12
N LEU A 138 -7.73 -5.25 -10.54
CA LEU A 138 -8.13 -5.03 -11.93
C LEU A 138 -7.98 -3.53 -12.22
N ASP A 139 -7.70 -3.19 -13.45
CA ASP A 139 -7.65 -1.79 -13.87
C ASP A 139 -9.03 -1.13 -13.79
N LYS A 140 -9.07 0.20 -13.78
CA LYS A 140 -10.30 0.97 -13.62
C LYS A 140 -11.38 0.52 -14.60
N ASP A 141 -11.05 0.44 -15.88
CA ASP A 141 -12.00 0.17 -16.96
C ASP A 141 -12.14 -1.32 -17.29
N THR A 142 -11.45 -2.18 -16.53
CA THR A 142 -11.60 -3.63 -16.60
C THR A 142 -12.68 -4.09 -15.64
N SER A 143 -13.70 -4.78 -16.15
CA SER A 143 -14.68 -5.49 -15.34
C SER A 143 -14.21 -6.93 -15.04
N GLY A 144 -14.73 -7.53 -13.98
CA GLY A 144 -14.46 -8.94 -13.69
C GLY A 144 -14.43 -9.25 -12.20
N VAL A 145 -14.11 -10.50 -11.90
CA VAL A 145 -14.08 -11.02 -10.53
C VAL A 145 -12.85 -10.51 -9.79
N ILE A 146 -13.07 -9.89 -8.65
CA ILE A 146 -12.02 -9.54 -7.69
C ILE A 146 -12.25 -10.30 -6.38
N LEU A 147 -11.17 -10.86 -5.83
CA LEU A 147 -11.19 -11.58 -4.56
C LEU A 147 -10.71 -10.67 -3.43
N ILE A 148 -11.45 -10.68 -2.33
CA ILE A 148 -11.18 -9.87 -1.14
C ILE A 148 -11.00 -10.82 0.04
N ALA A 149 -9.92 -10.67 0.79
CA ALA A 149 -9.65 -11.47 1.99
C ALA A 149 -10.32 -10.85 3.23
N LYS A 150 -11.11 -11.62 3.96
CA LYS A 150 -11.77 -11.18 5.22
C LYS A 150 -10.86 -11.31 6.44
N ASN A 151 -9.81 -12.10 6.36
CA ASN A 151 -8.84 -12.28 7.45
C ASN A 151 -7.41 -12.49 6.90
N ASN A 152 -6.42 -12.38 7.79
CA ASN A 152 -5.01 -12.43 7.43
C ASN A 152 -4.55 -13.79 6.92
N GLY A 153 -5.12 -14.89 7.42
CA GLY A 153 -4.82 -16.22 6.93
C GLY A 153 -5.23 -16.41 5.46
N ALA A 154 -6.46 -16.00 5.12
CA ALA A 154 -6.95 -16.03 3.75
C ALA A 154 -6.13 -15.10 2.83
N HIS A 155 -5.72 -13.92 3.35
CA HIS A 155 -4.90 -12.97 2.60
C HIS A 155 -3.56 -13.59 2.18
N ILE A 156 -2.83 -14.18 3.12
CA ILE A 156 -1.54 -14.83 2.86
C ILE A 156 -1.73 -15.94 1.83
N HIS A 157 -2.73 -16.80 2.03
CA HIS A 157 -2.99 -17.94 1.15
C HIS A 157 -3.34 -17.51 -0.28
N LEU A 158 -4.24 -16.54 -0.43
CA LEU A 158 -4.62 -16.00 -1.75
C LEU A 158 -3.45 -15.28 -2.42
N SER A 159 -2.71 -14.43 -1.69
CA SER A 159 -1.55 -13.72 -2.23
C SER A 159 -0.51 -14.68 -2.79
N LYS A 160 -0.23 -15.77 -2.07
CA LYS A 160 0.68 -16.83 -2.52
C LYS A 160 0.20 -17.47 -3.83
N GLN A 161 -1.09 -17.81 -3.94
CA GLN A 161 -1.64 -18.37 -5.16
C GLN A 161 -1.53 -17.41 -6.37
N PHE A 162 -1.70 -16.10 -6.15
CA PHE A 162 -1.50 -15.09 -7.20
C PHE A 162 -0.03 -14.97 -7.61
N GLU A 163 0.89 -14.99 -6.65
CA GLU A 163 2.33 -14.91 -6.85
C GLU A 163 2.85 -16.14 -7.63
N GLU A 164 2.45 -17.33 -7.22
CA GLU A 164 2.80 -18.61 -7.85
C GLU A 164 2.05 -18.86 -9.16
N ARG A 165 1.10 -17.98 -9.54
CA ARG A 165 0.30 -18.05 -10.76
C ARG A 165 -0.49 -19.36 -10.93
N VAL A 166 -0.87 -19.98 -9.83
CA VAL A 166 -1.67 -21.23 -9.85
C VAL A 166 -3.15 -20.98 -10.10
N ILE A 167 -3.62 -19.74 -9.94
CA ILE A 167 -5.01 -19.36 -10.20
C ILE A 167 -5.29 -19.38 -11.70
N LYS A 168 -6.25 -20.21 -12.13
CA LYS A 168 -6.70 -20.24 -13.51
C LYS A 168 -7.61 -19.04 -13.80
N LYS A 169 -7.16 -18.14 -14.67
CA LYS A 169 -7.92 -16.96 -15.09
C LYS A 169 -8.54 -17.22 -16.46
N LYS A 170 -9.83 -16.86 -16.61
CA LYS A 170 -10.52 -16.87 -17.91
C LYS A 170 -10.91 -15.42 -18.22
N TYR A 171 -10.67 -14.99 -19.43
CA TYR A 171 -11.04 -13.68 -19.94
C TYR A 171 -12.09 -13.87 -21.02
N GLY A 172 -13.19 -13.13 -20.94
CA GLY A 172 -14.16 -13.00 -22.02
C GLY A 172 -13.75 -11.86 -22.96
N SER A 173 -13.86 -12.05 -24.24
CA SER A 173 -13.78 -11.01 -25.27
C SER A 173 -15.17 -10.43 -25.50
#